data_f12f8c9155e3ca583609e9a3b3042c5c
#
_entry.id   f12f8c9155e3ca583609e9a3b3042c5c
#
_cell.length_a   1.000
_cell.length_b   1.000
_cell.length_c   1.000
_cell.angle_alpha   90.00
_cell.angle_beta   90.00
_cell.angle_gamma   90.00
#
_symmetry.space_group_name_H-M   'P 1'
#
loop_
_entity.id
_entity.type
_entity.pdbx_description
1 polymer ?
#
loop_
_entity_poly.entity_id
_entity_poly.type
_entity_poly.pdbx_seq_one_letter_code
_entity_poly.pdbx_strand_id
1 'polypeptide(L)'
;MNNFSALPMARRFNWPDVKTERTQAEMQAAFLEDGFLICEGFASAQECADMIAQADKLIASFDETAHQVVFSASGQSHTASDYFMDSASQISCFLEAGAVDEEGRLIKPKTQAVNKIGHALHD
;
A
#
# COMPACT_ATOMS: atom_id res chain seq x y z
N MET A 1 22.28 -4.64 -30.87
CA MET A 1 22.68 -5.33 -29.63
C MET A 1 22.49 -4.35 -28.49
N ASN A 2 21.37 -4.45 -27.76
CA ASN A 2 21.11 -3.56 -26.63
C ASN A 2 21.90 -4.06 -25.42
N ASN A 3 22.96 -3.35 -25.08
CA ASN A 3 23.64 -3.50 -23.80
C ASN A 3 22.68 -3.00 -22.70
N PHE A 4 21.85 -3.87 -22.14
CA PHE A 4 21.34 -3.67 -20.80
C PHE A 4 22.53 -3.89 -19.85
N SER A 5 23.30 -2.85 -19.57
CA SER A 5 24.16 -2.85 -18.40
C SER A 5 23.29 -3.16 -17.21
N ALA A 6 23.63 -4.21 -16.47
CA ALA A 6 22.91 -4.55 -15.25
C ALA A 6 22.79 -3.29 -14.41
N LEU A 7 21.54 -2.90 -14.07
CA LEU A 7 21.31 -1.80 -13.13
C LEU A 7 22.15 -2.09 -11.87
N PRO A 8 22.86 -1.10 -11.33
CA PRO A 8 23.61 -1.30 -10.11
C PRO A 8 22.67 -1.87 -9.04
N MET A 9 23.10 -2.93 -8.37
CA MET A 9 22.30 -3.50 -7.28
C MET A 9 22.06 -2.40 -6.25
N ALA A 10 20.80 -2.15 -5.94
CA ALA A 10 20.41 -1.14 -4.96
C ALA A 10 21.12 -1.38 -3.62
N ARG A 11 21.63 -0.30 -3.05
CA ARG A 11 22.30 -0.36 -1.74
C ARG A 11 21.29 -0.72 -0.66
N ARG A 12 21.67 -1.68 0.18
CA ARG A 12 20.85 -2.23 1.26
C ARG A 12 21.45 -1.86 2.60
N PHE A 13 20.62 -1.45 3.52
CA PHE A 13 20.98 -1.08 4.88
C PHE A 13 20.23 -1.96 5.87
N ASN A 14 20.94 -2.50 6.84
CA ASN A 14 20.32 -3.27 7.91
C ASN A 14 19.73 -2.29 8.94
N TRP A 15 18.43 -2.32 9.18
CA TRP A 15 17.74 -1.33 10.02
C TRP A 15 18.29 -1.20 11.45
N PRO A 16 18.68 -2.28 12.15
CA PRO A 16 19.32 -2.15 13.45
C PRO A 16 20.59 -1.30 13.49
N ASP A 17 21.31 -1.22 12.35
CA ASP A 17 22.58 -0.49 12.23
C ASP A 17 22.41 0.99 11.89
N VAL A 18 21.18 1.42 11.53
CA VAL A 18 20.85 2.80 11.11
C VAL A 18 21.09 3.84 12.22
N LYS A 19 21.21 3.42 13.47
CA LYS A 19 21.38 4.31 14.63
C LYS A 19 22.77 4.98 14.72
N THR A 20 23.73 4.57 13.88
CA THR A 20 25.06 5.18 13.86
C THR A 20 25.10 6.37 12.90
N GLU A 21 25.79 7.46 13.27
CA GLU A 21 25.97 8.64 12.41
C GLU A 21 26.60 8.28 11.05
N ARG A 22 27.55 7.35 11.05
CA ARG A 22 28.17 6.87 9.83
C ARG A 22 27.16 6.24 8.88
N THR A 23 26.31 5.31 9.39
CA THR A 23 25.30 4.64 8.56
C THR A 23 24.27 5.64 8.05
N GLN A 24 23.88 6.64 8.86
CA GLN A 24 22.96 7.69 8.43
C GLN A 24 23.54 8.54 7.29
N ALA A 25 24.82 8.90 7.36
CA ALA A 25 25.48 9.62 6.28
C ALA A 25 25.58 8.79 4.99
N GLU A 26 25.88 7.49 5.11
CA GLU A 26 25.91 6.57 3.97
C GLU A 26 24.51 6.39 3.34
N MET A 27 23.46 6.31 4.15
CA MET A 27 22.07 6.27 3.69
C MET A 27 21.65 7.54 2.97
N GLN A 28 22.01 8.70 3.54
CA GLN A 28 21.71 9.98 2.91
C GLN A 28 22.38 10.11 1.54
N ALA A 29 23.67 9.75 1.45
CA ALA A 29 24.40 9.74 0.20
C ALA A 29 23.77 8.79 -0.82
N ALA A 30 23.38 7.57 -0.38
CA ALA A 30 22.72 6.59 -1.21
C ALA A 30 21.37 7.12 -1.75
N PHE A 31 20.57 7.73 -0.88
CA PHE A 31 19.27 8.28 -1.28
C PHE A 31 19.40 9.42 -2.29
N LEU A 32 20.42 10.31 -2.11
CA LEU A 32 20.67 11.40 -3.04
C LEU A 32 21.13 10.92 -4.41
N GLU A 33 21.86 9.79 -4.45
CA GLU A 33 22.38 9.23 -5.70
C GLU A 33 21.37 8.33 -6.40
N ASP A 34 20.70 7.41 -5.65
CA ASP A 34 19.84 6.37 -6.20
C ASP A 34 18.35 6.80 -6.24
N GLY A 35 17.95 7.80 -5.44
CA GLY A 35 16.57 8.26 -5.30
C GLY A 35 15.68 7.39 -4.41
N PHE A 36 16.22 6.31 -3.84
CA PHE A 36 15.51 5.40 -2.93
C PHE A 36 16.47 4.68 -1.99
N LEU A 37 15.92 4.03 -0.95
CA LEU A 37 16.64 3.19 0.00
C LEU A 37 15.95 1.85 0.17
N ILE A 38 16.73 0.81 0.46
CA ILE A 38 16.23 -0.49 0.92
C ILE A 38 16.73 -0.70 2.34
N CYS A 39 15.80 -0.71 3.31
CA CYS A 39 16.09 -0.95 4.72
C CYS A 39 15.62 -2.35 5.08
N GLU A 40 16.56 -3.30 5.20
CA GLU A 40 16.28 -4.67 5.60
C GLU A 40 16.04 -4.77 7.12
N GLY A 41 15.08 -5.59 7.52
CA GLY A 41 14.75 -5.76 8.94
C GLY A 41 14.09 -4.54 9.58
N PHE A 42 13.50 -3.64 8.78
CA PHE A 42 12.75 -2.47 9.27
C PHE A 42 11.55 -2.90 10.11
N ALA A 43 10.79 -3.89 9.65
CA ALA A 43 9.72 -4.50 10.41
C ALA A 43 10.07 -5.96 10.72
N SER A 44 9.76 -6.41 11.93
CA SER A 44 9.89 -7.81 12.34
C SER A 44 8.83 -8.68 11.65
N ALA A 45 9.06 -9.98 11.60
CA ALA A 45 8.08 -10.93 11.08
C ALA A 45 6.74 -10.88 11.86
N GLN A 46 6.80 -10.61 13.18
CA GLN A 46 5.60 -10.47 14.00
C GLN A 46 4.82 -9.21 13.63
N GLU A 47 5.47 -8.06 13.50
CA GLU A 47 4.81 -6.82 13.07
C GLU A 47 4.17 -6.97 11.69
N CYS A 48 4.85 -7.62 10.75
CA CYS A 48 4.27 -7.93 9.45
C CYS A 48 3.04 -8.82 9.56
N ALA A 49 3.08 -9.88 10.39
CA ALA A 49 1.94 -10.77 10.62
C ALA A 49 0.75 -10.03 11.27
N ASP A 50 1.02 -9.15 12.23
CA ASP A 50 -0.01 -8.36 12.91
C ASP A 50 -0.67 -7.36 11.93
N MET A 51 0.10 -6.70 11.06
CA MET A 51 -0.43 -5.83 10.02
C MET A 51 -1.32 -6.60 9.02
N ILE A 52 -0.90 -7.79 8.58
CA ILE A 52 -1.70 -8.64 7.69
C ILE A 52 -3.00 -9.04 8.39
N ALA A 53 -2.93 -9.51 9.64
CA ALA A 53 -4.11 -9.90 10.39
C ALA A 53 -5.09 -8.74 10.61
N GLN A 54 -4.58 -7.52 10.77
CA GLN A 54 -5.43 -6.33 10.88
C GLN A 54 -6.08 -5.97 9.54
N ALA A 55 -5.34 -6.05 8.43
CA ALA A 55 -5.90 -5.85 7.10
C ALA A 55 -7.02 -6.87 6.80
N ASP A 56 -6.81 -8.14 7.14
CA ASP A 56 -7.83 -9.19 6.98
C ASP A 56 -9.12 -8.91 7.78
N LYS A 57 -8.99 -8.38 9.01
CA LYS A 57 -10.14 -7.96 9.81
C LYS A 57 -10.91 -6.81 9.18
N LEU A 58 -10.20 -5.80 8.67
CA LEU A 58 -10.81 -4.65 8.00
C LEU A 58 -11.55 -5.09 6.73
N ILE A 59 -10.94 -5.95 5.92
CA ILE A 59 -11.57 -6.50 4.72
C ILE A 59 -12.80 -7.35 5.09
N ALA A 60 -12.72 -8.18 6.13
CA ALA A 60 -13.85 -9.00 6.58
C ALA A 60 -15.05 -8.16 7.04
N SER A 61 -14.80 -7.02 7.71
CA SER A 61 -15.84 -6.12 8.21
C SER A 61 -16.39 -5.16 7.14
N PHE A 62 -15.74 -5.05 6.00
CA PHE A 62 -16.17 -4.16 4.92
C PHE A 62 -17.49 -4.65 4.30
N ASP A 63 -18.47 -3.74 4.19
CA ASP A 63 -19.74 -3.99 3.51
C ASP A 63 -19.63 -3.54 2.04
N GLU A 64 -19.31 -4.50 1.18
CA GLU A 64 -19.16 -4.30 -0.26
C GLU A 64 -20.49 -4.04 -0.98
N THR A 65 -21.62 -4.32 -0.33
CA THR A 65 -22.95 -4.05 -0.92
C THR A 65 -23.38 -2.60 -0.72
N ALA A 66 -22.99 -2.01 0.40
CA ALA A 66 -23.28 -0.62 0.73
C ALA A 66 -22.25 0.36 0.07
N HIS A 67 -21.02 -0.09 -0.18
CA HIS A 67 -19.90 0.77 -0.57
C HIS A 67 -19.12 0.23 -1.77
N GLN A 68 -19.69 0.39 -2.96
CA GLN A 68 -19.09 -0.08 -4.23
C GLN A 68 -18.21 0.97 -4.90
N VAL A 69 -17.32 1.61 -4.13
CA VAL A 69 -16.40 2.60 -4.68
C VAL A 69 -15.14 1.93 -5.22
N VAL A 70 -14.95 2.03 -6.53
CA VAL A 70 -13.76 1.53 -7.23
C VAL A 70 -12.65 2.57 -7.14
N PHE A 71 -11.48 2.16 -6.65
CA PHE A 71 -10.28 2.99 -6.71
C PHE A 71 -9.54 2.76 -8.03
N SER A 72 -9.46 3.83 -8.86
CA SER A 72 -8.71 3.80 -10.12
C SER A 72 -7.77 5.00 -10.19
N ALA A 73 -6.50 4.74 -10.44
CA ALA A 73 -5.50 5.81 -10.62
C ALA A 73 -5.72 6.64 -11.90
N SER A 74 -6.48 6.10 -12.88
CA SER A 74 -6.74 6.74 -14.17
C SER A 74 -8.12 7.38 -14.29
N GLY A 75 -9.01 7.20 -13.30
CA GLY A 75 -10.40 7.68 -13.35
C GLY A 75 -10.69 8.75 -12.30
N GLN A 76 -11.40 9.82 -12.68
CA GLN A 76 -11.82 10.88 -11.76
C GLN A 76 -13.15 10.59 -11.03
N SER A 77 -13.77 9.44 -11.29
CA SER A 77 -15.13 9.15 -10.82
C SER A 77 -15.24 8.91 -9.29
N HIS A 78 -14.14 8.56 -8.64
CA HIS A 78 -14.14 8.29 -7.20
C HIS A 78 -14.06 9.53 -6.31
N THR A 79 -13.60 10.67 -6.86
CA THR A 79 -13.39 11.91 -6.08
C THR A 79 -14.68 12.64 -5.72
N ALA A 80 -15.81 12.24 -6.31
CA ALA A 80 -17.11 12.89 -6.10
C ALA A 80 -18.08 12.08 -5.22
N SER A 81 -17.70 10.90 -4.73
CA SER A 81 -18.56 10.10 -3.85
C SER A 81 -18.45 10.54 -2.40
N ASP A 82 -19.57 10.61 -1.69
CA ASP A 82 -19.59 10.91 -0.25
C ASP A 82 -18.72 9.92 0.52
N TYR A 83 -18.77 8.64 0.17
CA TYR A 83 -17.93 7.60 0.78
C TYR A 83 -16.43 7.91 0.67
N PHE A 84 -15.97 8.41 -0.48
CA PHE A 84 -14.57 8.80 -0.66
C PHE A 84 -14.22 10.02 0.19
N MET A 85 -15.09 11.01 0.23
CA MET A 85 -14.88 12.23 1.04
C MET A 85 -14.88 11.92 2.53
N ASP A 86 -15.81 11.09 3.01
CA ASP A 86 -15.92 10.68 4.40
C ASP A 86 -14.72 9.82 4.84
N SER A 87 -14.08 9.13 3.90
CA SER A 87 -12.88 8.32 4.19
C SER A 87 -11.67 9.14 4.68
N ALA A 88 -11.70 10.47 4.55
CA ALA A 88 -10.64 11.33 5.09
C ALA A 88 -10.49 11.21 6.61
N SER A 89 -11.57 10.88 7.32
CA SER A 89 -11.62 10.77 8.78
C SER A 89 -11.82 9.35 9.31
N GLN A 90 -11.82 8.36 8.44
CA GLN A 90 -12.04 6.94 8.82
C GLN A 90 -11.29 5.98 7.91
N ILE A 91 -11.04 4.76 8.41
CA ILE A 91 -10.47 3.69 7.59
C ILE A 91 -11.56 3.13 6.68
N SER A 92 -11.33 3.17 5.38
CA SER A 92 -12.26 2.73 4.35
C SER A 92 -11.60 1.77 3.37
N CYS A 93 -12.39 0.82 2.85
CA CYS A 93 -11.94 -0.11 1.80
C CYS A 93 -12.47 0.32 0.45
N PHE A 94 -11.66 0.17 -0.58
CA PHE A 94 -12.02 0.49 -1.96
C PHE A 94 -11.76 -0.72 -2.85
N LEU A 95 -12.68 -0.97 -3.77
CA LEU A 95 -12.59 -2.08 -4.70
C LEU A 95 -11.66 -1.76 -5.87
N GLU A 96 -11.06 -2.78 -6.46
CA GLU A 96 -10.32 -2.62 -7.71
C GLU A 96 -11.26 -2.56 -8.93
N ALA A 97 -10.75 -2.01 -10.02
CA ALA A 97 -11.46 -2.00 -11.28
C ALA A 97 -11.76 -3.44 -11.75
N GLY A 98 -13.04 -3.70 -12.11
CA GLY A 98 -13.49 -5.02 -12.51
C GLY A 98 -13.65 -6.04 -11.37
N ALA A 99 -13.78 -5.57 -10.13
CA ALA A 99 -14.08 -6.45 -8.99
C ALA A 99 -15.56 -6.83 -8.90
N VAL A 100 -16.44 -6.06 -9.53
CA VAL A 100 -17.90 -6.25 -9.54
C VAL A 100 -18.45 -6.42 -10.96
N ASP A 101 -19.57 -7.12 -11.09
CA ASP A 101 -20.36 -7.22 -12.32
C ASP A 101 -21.25 -5.98 -12.53
N GLU A 102 -22.07 -6.00 -13.60
CA GLU A 102 -22.99 -4.91 -13.95
C GLU A 102 -24.09 -4.71 -12.89
N GLU A 103 -24.40 -5.75 -12.11
CA GLU A 103 -25.36 -5.70 -11.02
C GLU A 103 -24.71 -5.34 -9.67
N GLY A 104 -23.41 -5.07 -9.65
CA GLY A 104 -22.67 -4.68 -8.44
C GLY A 104 -22.28 -5.83 -7.51
N ARG A 105 -22.32 -7.09 -7.99
CA ARG A 105 -21.90 -8.25 -7.20
C ARG A 105 -20.43 -8.54 -7.40
N LEU A 106 -19.72 -8.91 -6.33
CA LEU A 106 -18.33 -9.32 -6.44
C LEU A 106 -18.18 -10.55 -7.35
N ILE A 107 -17.29 -10.46 -8.33
CA ILE A 107 -16.94 -11.56 -9.26
C ILE A 107 -15.69 -12.32 -8.82
N LYS A 108 -15.12 -11.95 -7.70
CA LYS A 108 -13.96 -12.59 -7.07
C LYS A 108 -14.07 -12.51 -5.54
N PRO A 109 -13.30 -13.32 -4.78
CA PRO A 109 -13.29 -13.25 -3.31
C PRO A 109 -12.99 -11.82 -2.83
N LYS A 110 -13.63 -11.38 -1.75
CA LYS A 110 -13.48 -10.04 -1.16
C LYS A 110 -12.01 -9.68 -0.92
N THR A 111 -11.20 -10.61 -0.44
CA THR A 111 -9.75 -10.43 -0.21
C THR A 111 -8.95 -10.16 -1.47
N GLN A 112 -9.51 -10.47 -2.64
CA GLN A 112 -8.90 -10.19 -3.95
C GLN A 112 -9.58 -9.02 -4.67
N ALA A 113 -10.71 -8.56 -4.16
CA ALA A 113 -11.49 -7.47 -4.72
C ALA A 113 -11.12 -6.11 -4.13
N VAL A 114 -10.63 -6.08 -2.89
CA VAL A 114 -10.17 -4.84 -2.24
C VAL A 114 -8.80 -4.46 -2.80
N ASN A 115 -8.74 -3.26 -3.39
CA ASN A 115 -7.52 -2.67 -3.93
C ASN A 115 -6.77 -1.84 -2.89
N LYS A 116 -7.52 -1.12 -2.05
CA LYS A 116 -6.96 -0.16 -1.10
C LYS A 116 -7.72 -0.18 0.22
N ILE A 117 -6.97 -0.14 1.31
CA ILE A 117 -7.43 0.19 2.65
C ILE A 117 -6.79 1.53 3.01
N GLY A 118 -7.57 2.50 3.36
CA GLY A 118 -7.16 3.87 3.70
C GLY A 118 -8.42 4.69 3.96
N HIS A 119 -8.40 5.86 4.44
CA HIS A 119 -7.34 6.74 4.88
C HIS A 119 -7.18 6.63 6.42
N ALA A 120 -7.02 7.69 7.17
CA ALA A 120 -6.98 7.73 8.65
C ALA A 120 -6.17 6.57 9.33
N LEU A 121 -5.14 6.03 8.64
CA LEU A 121 -4.29 4.95 9.16
C LEU A 121 -3.24 5.43 10.18
N HIS A 122 -3.25 6.72 10.49
CA HIS A 122 -2.30 7.41 11.36
C HIS A 122 -2.87 7.68 12.78
N ASP A 123 -4.11 7.28 13.03
CA ASP A 123 -4.82 7.46 14.31
C ASP A 123 -4.69 6.23 15.23
#